data_204fc74ea2d0cf14a10fe84344b841fa
#
_entry.id   204fc74ea2d0cf14a10fe84344b841fa
#
_cell.length_a   1.000
_cell.length_b   1.000
_cell.length_c   1.000
_cell.angle_alpha   90.00
_cell.angle_beta   90.00
_cell.angle_gamma   90.00
#
_symmetry.space_group_name_H-M   'P 1'
#
loop_
_entity.id
_entity.type
_entity.pdbx_description
1 polymer ?
#
loop_
_entity_poly.entity_id
_entity_poly.type
_entity_poly.pdbx_seq_one_letter_code
_entity_poly.pdbx_strand_id
1 'polypeptide(L)'
;MNQTLTERVVRTPRHSTFHLDGGSPDAPLLIFLHGWPELAISWRHQLRCFVDLGFRVVAPDMRGYGRSGQHPALADHAMQPIVQDMLELLATLGRTSCTWIGHDWGSAVVWSLAQHHPECVDGAANLCVPYMPNGFAPDNLIARVDRSIYPADAYPAGQWDYMRFYEENFDRARAVFEANPINFVKAMFRKGQAKQVGQPARLASIRRDGGWFGGADEPPDVPRDEDLLTEDDLQRYASSLAANGMFGPDAWYMNADANTAYARAAPNGGRLAMPVLFLHAAWDTTCDTVGRALAQPMREHCADLTEGVLPTGHWMAQERPELVNAALARWLALKFPSYWPA
;
A
#
# COMPACT_ATOMS: atom_id res chain seq x y z
N MET A 1 1.87 21.76 21.54
CA MET A 1 1.60 20.59 22.41
C MET A 1 1.89 19.35 21.62
N ASN A 2 2.79 18.48 22.06
CA ASN A 2 3.03 17.21 21.37
C ASN A 2 1.77 16.35 21.51
N GLN A 3 0.91 16.31 20.50
CA GLN A 3 -0.25 15.44 20.50
C GLN A 3 0.22 14.01 20.28
N THR A 4 0.07 13.18 21.30
CA THR A 4 0.52 11.79 21.28
C THR A 4 -0.46 10.94 20.47
N LEU A 5 0.07 10.13 19.55
CA LEU A 5 -0.72 9.10 18.88
C LEU A 5 -1.17 8.05 19.91
N THR A 6 -2.44 7.70 19.89
CA THR A 6 -3.05 6.73 20.78
C THR A 6 -3.26 5.41 20.05
N GLU A 7 -2.92 4.32 20.70
CA GLU A 7 -3.18 2.97 20.21
C GLU A 7 -4.61 2.54 20.59
N ARG A 8 -5.36 2.05 19.61
CA ARG A 8 -6.75 1.63 19.81
C ARG A 8 -7.01 0.31 19.08
N VAL A 9 -8.06 -0.38 19.50
CA VAL A 9 -8.57 -1.60 18.86
C VAL A 9 -10.09 -1.48 18.69
N VAL A 10 -10.55 -1.56 17.48
CA VAL A 10 -11.97 -1.76 17.14
C VAL A 10 -12.23 -3.26 17.03
N ARG A 11 -13.32 -3.72 17.64
CA ARG A 11 -13.75 -5.12 17.54
C ARG A 11 -15.16 -5.18 16.96
N THR A 12 -15.31 -5.90 15.88
CA THR A 12 -16.59 -6.27 15.28
C THR A 12 -16.77 -7.78 15.34
N PRO A 13 -17.94 -8.32 15.06
CA PRO A 13 -18.13 -9.78 14.96
C PRO A 13 -17.25 -10.44 13.90
N ARG A 14 -16.82 -9.68 12.88
CA ARG A 14 -16.02 -10.19 11.74
C ARG A 14 -14.52 -10.07 11.94
N HIS A 15 -14.05 -8.99 12.55
CA HIS A 15 -12.65 -8.62 12.58
C HIS A 15 -12.30 -7.75 13.78
N SER A 16 -11.05 -7.78 14.22
CA SER A 16 -10.50 -6.78 15.13
C SER A 16 -9.44 -5.96 14.42
N THR A 17 -9.62 -4.64 14.39
CA THR A 17 -8.70 -3.69 13.74
C THR A 17 -7.94 -2.90 14.79
N PHE A 18 -6.64 -3.14 14.91
CA PHE A 18 -5.75 -2.25 15.65
C PHE A 18 -5.48 -1.01 14.80
N HIS A 19 -5.39 0.17 15.43
CA HIS A 19 -5.00 1.39 14.73
C HIS A 19 -4.33 2.41 15.65
N LEU A 20 -3.53 3.27 15.05
CA LEU A 20 -3.04 4.51 15.63
C LEU A 20 -4.07 5.61 15.35
N ASP A 21 -4.40 6.42 16.37
CA ASP A 21 -5.39 7.52 16.31
C ASP A 21 -4.77 8.77 16.91
N GLY A 22 -4.87 9.92 16.25
CA GLY A 22 -4.38 11.21 16.74
C GLY A 22 -5.22 12.37 16.25
N GLY A 23 -5.10 13.51 16.93
CA GLY A 23 -5.86 14.72 16.62
C GLY A 23 -7.24 14.77 17.30
N SER A 24 -7.97 15.87 17.04
CA SER A 24 -9.32 16.06 17.61
C SER A 24 -10.33 15.10 16.96
N PRO A 25 -11.21 14.44 17.71
CA PRO A 25 -12.26 13.58 17.16
C PRO A 25 -13.17 14.29 16.13
N ASP A 26 -13.37 15.60 16.28
CA ASP A 26 -14.26 16.39 15.43
C ASP A 26 -13.56 16.96 14.18
N ALA A 27 -12.23 16.92 14.13
CA ALA A 27 -11.45 17.41 13.00
C ALA A 27 -11.71 16.60 11.72
N PRO A 28 -11.42 17.16 10.54
CA PRO A 28 -11.44 16.42 9.29
C PRO A 28 -10.57 15.16 9.38
N LEU A 29 -11.13 14.03 8.96
CA LEU A 29 -10.52 12.72 9.14
C LEU A 29 -9.70 12.30 7.91
N LEU A 30 -8.46 11.89 8.17
CA LEU A 30 -7.56 11.25 7.21
C LEU A 30 -7.27 9.82 7.68
N ILE A 31 -7.53 8.82 6.83
CA ILE A 31 -7.20 7.42 7.13
C ILE A 31 -6.09 6.95 6.19
N PHE A 32 -5.01 6.40 6.78
CA PHE A 32 -3.79 6.00 6.08
C PHE A 32 -3.65 4.49 6.06
N LEU A 33 -3.72 3.88 4.89
CA LEU A 33 -3.68 2.43 4.68
C LEU A 33 -2.31 2.00 4.16
N HIS A 34 -1.62 1.17 4.92
CA HIS A 34 -0.32 0.61 4.54
C HIS A 34 -0.47 -0.61 3.62
N GLY A 35 0.62 -1.00 2.98
CA GLY A 35 0.71 -2.17 2.12
C GLY A 35 1.61 -3.29 2.66
N TRP A 36 2.15 -4.09 1.75
CA TRP A 36 3.02 -5.21 2.06
C TRP A 36 4.49 -4.79 2.11
N PRO A 37 5.30 -5.23 3.04
CA PRO A 37 5.00 -5.92 4.30
C PRO A 37 5.01 -4.94 5.48
N GLU A 38 4.21 -3.91 5.38
CA GLU A 38 4.21 -2.75 6.28
C GLU A 38 3.34 -2.95 7.53
N LEU A 39 3.24 -1.87 8.33
CA LEU A 39 2.37 -1.72 9.51
C LEU A 39 1.86 -0.27 9.57
N ALA A 40 0.91 0.02 10.47
CA ALA A 40 0.45 1.38 10.75
C ALA A 40 1.59 2.38 10.99
N ILE A 41 2.70 1.95 11.59
CA ILE A 41 3.87 2.79 11.86
C ILE A 41 4.61 3.27 10.59
N SER A 42 4.34 2.70 9.42
CA SER A 42 4.87 3.19 8.15
C SER A 42 4.47 4.65 7.92
N TRP A 43 3.33 5.05 8.44
CA TRP A 43 2.78 6.39 8.34
C TRP A 43 3.20 7.35 9.46
N ARG A 44 4.13 6.97 10.35
CA ARG A 44 4.55 7.74 11.54
C ARG A 44 4.88 9.21 11.28
N HIS A 45 5.46 9.50 10.12
CA HIS A 45 5.85 10.85 9.72
C HIS A 45 4.63 11.67 9.25
N GLN A 46 3.72 11.03 8.48
CA GLN A 46 2.49 11.64 8.01
C GLN A 46 1.54 11.90 9.18
N LEU A 47 1.34 10.91 10.04
CA LEU A 47 0.44 11.02 11.18
C LEU A 47 0.80 12.22 12.07
N ARG A 48 2.07 12.39 12.42
CA ARG A 48 2.54 13.52 13.22
C ARG A 48 2.30 14.85 12.52
N CYS A 49 2.70 14.94 11.26
CA CYS A 49 2.54 16.16 10.46
C CYS A 49 1.07 16.59 10.37
N PHE A 50 0.15 15.68 10.07
CA PHE A 50 -1.25 16.03 9.87
C PHE A 50 -2.01 16.28 11.17
N VAL A 51 -1.60 15.65 12.28
CA VAL A 51 -2.08 16.03 13.62
C VAL A 51 -1.70 17.48 13.95
N ASP A 52 -0.44 17.86 13.67
CA ASP A 52 0.03 19.24 13.92
C ASP A 52 -0.64 20.26 12.99
N LEU A 53 -1.10 19.84 11.82
CA LEU A 53 -1.93 20.65 10.90
C LEU A 53 -3.41 20.71 11.29
N GLY A 54 -3.83 20.03 12.35
CA GLY A 54 -5.19 20.12 12.89
C GLY A 54 -6.15 19.05 12.37
N PHE A 55 -5.67 18.01 11.70
CA PHE A 55 -6.48 16.88 11.23
C PHE A 55 -6.62 15.80 12.31
N ARG A 56 -7.70 15.02 12.25
CA ARG A 56 -7.74 13.71 12.85
C ARG A 56 -7.09 12.71 11.91
N VAL A 57 -6.17 11.90 12.40
CA VAL A 57 -5.45 10.88 11.62
C VAL A 57 -5.67 9.51 12.21
N VAL A 58 -5.90 8.53 11.36
CA VAL A 58 -6.04 7.13 11.74
C VAL A 58 -5.21 6.27 10.79
N ALA A 59 -4.43 5.32 11.34
CA ALA A 59 -3.71 4.35 10.55
C ALA A 59 -3.91 2.95 11.15
N PRO A 60 -4.65 2.05 10.51
CA PRO A 60 -4.81 0.68 10.96
C PRO A 60 -3.57 -0.17 10.62
N ASP A 61 -3.30 -1.20 11.43
CA ASP A 61 -2.68 -2.41 10.91
C ASP A 61 -3.74 -3.13 10.09
N MET A 62 -3.42 -3.46 8.84
CA MET A 62 -4.37 -4.08 7.92
C MET A 62 -4.66 -5.54 8.32
N ARG A 63 -5.70 -6.16 7.74
CA ARG A 63 -6.06 -7.57 7.97
C ARG A 63 -4.86 -8.49 7.75
N GLY A 64 -4.54 -9.33 8.74
CA GLY A 64 -3.40 -10.25 8.69
C GLY A 64 -2.05 -9.63 9.07
N TYR A 65 -2.04 -8.35 9.46
CA TYR A 65 -0.83 -7.64 9.88
C TYR A 65 -0.88 -7.22 11.34
N GLY A 66 0.29 -7.11 11.92
CA GLY A 66 0.49 -6.45 13.22
C GLY A 66 -0.40 -7.00 14.32
N ARG A 67 -1.13 -6.09 14.96
CA ARG A 67 -2.05 -6.39 16.06
C ARG A 67 -3.52 -6.52 15.62
N SER A 68 -3.77 -6.45 14.30
CA SER A 68 -5.09 -6.73 13.75
C SER A 68 -5.36 -8.23 13.64
N GLY A 69 -6.62 -8.59 13.39
CA GLY A 69 -7.08 -9.98 13.36
C GLY A 69 -6.34 -10.82 12.33
N GLN A 70 -5.91 -11.99 12.75
CA GLN A 70 -5.33 -13.02 11.89
C GLN A 70 -6.43 -13.96 11.41
N HIS A 71 -6.42 -14.34 10.16
CA HIS A 71 -7.42 -15.21 9.53
C HIS A 71 -6.73 -16.35 8.79
N PRO A 72 -7.19 -17.62 8.98
CA PRO A 72 -6.44 -18.78 8.51
C PRO A 72 -6.69 -19.15 7.04
N ALA A 73 -7.74 -18.60 6.39
CA ALA A 73 -8.04 -18.97 5.02
C ALA A 73 -7.54 -17.90 4.05
N LEU A 74 -6.98 -18.32 2.90
CA LEU A 74 -6.53 -17.40 1.85
C LEU A 74 -7.67 -16.47 1.41
N ALA A 75 -8.89 -16.98 1.25
CA ALA A 75 -10.06 -16.22 0.83
C ALA A 75 -10.45 -15.08 1.79
N ASP A 76 -10.10 -15.20 3.07
CA ASP A 76 -10.34 -14.14 4.05
C ASP A 76 -9.55 -12.86 3.74
N HIS A 77 -8.49 -12.97 2.93
CA HIS A 77 -7.61 -11.87 2.53
C HIS A 77 -7.91 -11.33 1.12
N ALA A 78 -9.09 -11.66 0.56
CA ALA A 78 -9.58 -11.03 -0.66
C ALA A 78 -9.94 -9.55 -0.41
N MET A 79 -9.98 -8.76 -1.47
CA MET A 79 -10.20 -7.31 -1.40
C MET A 79 -11.54 -6.94 -0.73
N GLN A 80 -12.62 -7.67 -1.04
CA GLN A 80 -13.95 -7.35 -0.51
C GLN A 80 -14.04 -7.44 1.03
N PRO A 81 -13.59 -8.51 1.73
CA PRO A 81 -13.54 -8.52 3.19
C PRO A 81 -12.65 -7.42 3.79
N ILE A 82 -11.54 -7.06 3.13
CA ILE A 82 -10.64 -6.00 3.59
C ILE A 82 -11.31 -4.62 3.49
N VAL A 83 -11.98 -4.34 2.38
CA VAL A 83 -12.79 -3.12 2.21
C VAL A 83 -13.86 -3.04 3.30
N GLN A 84 -14.52 -4.15 3.59
CA GLN A 84 -15.54 -4.20 4.65
C GLN A 84 -14.97 -3.88 6.03
N ASP A 85 -13.73 -4.30 6.34
CA ASP A 85 -13.07 -3.93 7.60
C ASP A 85 -12.88 -2.42 7.70
N MET A 86 -12.52 -1.76 6.60
CA MET A 86 -12.32 -0.31 6.58
C MET A 86 -13.64 0.46 6.73
N LEU A 87 -14.72 -0.04 6.16
CA LEU A 87 -16.07 0.52 6.37
C LEU A 87 -16.52 0.38 7.82
N GLU A 88 -16.26 -0.77 8.44
CA GLU A 88 -16.57 -1.00 9.86
C GLU A 88 -15.70 -0.11 10.78
N LEU A 89 -14.43 0.09 10.43
CA LEU A 89 -13.55 1.05 11.13
C LEU A 89 -14.13 2.46 11.03
N LEU A 90 -14.44 2.94 9.82
CA LEU A 90 -14.99 4.27 9.57
C LEU A 90 -16.28 4.50 10.38
N ALA A 91 -17.23 3.55 10.35
CA ALA A 91 -18.46 3.60 11.11
C ALA A 91 -18.22 3.68 12.62
N THR A 92 -17.26 2.90 13.14
CA THR A 92 -16.89 2.92 14.58
C THR A 92 -16.25 4.24 15.00
N LEU A 93 -15.56 4.93 14.08
CA LEU A 93 -15.04 6.28 14.31
C LEU A 93 -16.13 7.34 14.31
N GLY A 94 -17.40 6.98 14.08
CA GLY A 94 -18.56 7.87 14.03
C GLY A 94 -18.59 8.74 12.78
N ARG A 95 -18.01 8.27 11.66
CA ARG A 95 -17.93 9.01 10.41
C ARG A 95 -18.62 8.25 9.29
N THR A 96 -19.16 8.99 8.32
CA THR A 96 -19.79 8.44 7.11
C THR A 96 -18.85 8.51 5.91
N SER A 97 -17.88 9.45 5.92
CA SER A 97 -16.89 9.61 4.87
C SER A 97 -15.59 10.20 5.44
N CYS A 98 -14.51 10.09 4.70
CA CYS A 98 -13.23 10.72 5.02
C CYS A 98 -12.33 10.79 3.76
N THR A 99 -11.16 11.40 3.89
CA THR A 99 -10.09 11.27 2.89
C THR A 99 -9.25 10.03 3.20
N TRP A 100 -9.15 9.13 2.22
CA TRP A 100 -8.36 7.90 2.31
C TRP A 100 -7.01 8.07 1.62
N ILE A 101 -5.97 7.64 2.28
CA ILE A 101 -4.60 7.68 1.78
C ILE A 101 -4.03 6.26 1.77
N GLY A 102 -3.50 5.81 0.64
CA GLY A 102 -2.99 4.44 0.49
C GLY A 102 -1.57 4.39 -0.07
N HIS A 103 -0.86 3.33 0.29
CA HIS A 103 0.43 2.96 -0.28
C HIS A 103 0.44 1.46 -0.57
N ASP A 104 1.04 1.03 -1.68
CA ASP A 104 1.15 -0.37 -2.12
C ASP A 104 -0.23 -1.08 -2.11
N TRP A 105 -0.42 -2.20 -1.42
CA TRP A 105 -1.73 -2.85 -1.25
C TRP A 105 -2.76 -1.96 -0.54
N GLY A 106 -2.32 -1.04 0.32
CA GLY A 106 -3.21 -0.03 0.89
C GLY A 106 -3.82 0.88 -0.17
N SER A 107 -3.06 1.20 -1.25
CA SER A 107 -3.64 1.89 -2.42
C SER A 107 -4.71 1.05 -3.10
N ALA A 108 -4.51 -0.27 -3.25
CA ALA A 108 -5.53 -1.14 -3.84
C ALA A 108 -6.84 -1.13 -3.02
N VAL A 109 -6.75 -1.03 -1.69
CA VAL A 109 -7.91 -0.88 -0.81
C VAL A 109 -8.59 0.48 -1.00
N VAL A 110 -7.82 1.58 -1.02
CA VAL A 110 -8.36 2.93 -1.27
C VAL A 110 -9.05 3.00 -2.64
N TRP A 111 -8.45 2.42 -3.68
CA TRP A 111 -9.07 2.33 -5.00
C TRP A 111 -10.39 1.55 -4.99
N SER A 112 -10.42 0.43 -4.24
CA SER A 112 -11.63 -0.38 -4.12
C SER A 112 -12.73 0.31 -3.31
N LEU A 113 -12.38 1.06 -2.25
CA LEU A 113 -13.32 1.93 -1.53
C LEU A 113 -13.91 2.98 -2.48
N ALA A 114 -13.07 3.71 -3.21
CA ALA A 114 -13.50 4.74 -4.16
C ALA A 114 -14.37 4.17 -5.29
N GLN A 115 -14.12 2.93 -5.69
CA GLN A 115 -14.82 2.24 -6.77
C GLN A 115 -16.19 1.70 -6.37
N HIS A 116 -16.30 1.14 -5.15
CA HIS A 116 -17.51 0.45 -4.68
C HIS A 116 -18.33 1.25 -3.68
N HIS A 117 -17.69 2.17 -2.95
CA HIS A 117 -18.29 2.95 -1.86
C HIS A 117 -17.93 4.44 -1.97
N PRO A 118 -18.20 5.08 -3.14
CA PRO A 118 -17.84 6.48 -3.36
C PRO A 118 -18.45 7.44 -2.32
N GLU A 119 -19.57 7.06 -1.72
CA GLU A 119 -20.23 7.82 -0.65
C GLU A 119 -19.40 7.92 0.64
N CYS A 120 -18.45 7.01 0.83
CA CYS A 120 -17.54 7.00 1.99
C CYS A 120 -16.20 7.70 1.71
N VAL A 121 -16.01 8.27 0.51
CA VAL A 121 -14.73 8.81 0.04
C VAL A 121 -14.87 10.28 -0.32
N ASP A 122 -14.48 11.18 0.58
CA ASP A 122 -14.39 12.60 0.27
C ASP A 122 -13.29 12.86 -0.77
N GLY A 123 -12.16 12.17 -0.63
CA GLY A 123 -11.06 12.17 -1.57
C GLY A 123 -10.17 10.95 -1.40
N ALA A 124 -9.43 10.61 -2.45
CA ALA A 124 -8.51 9.47 -2.47
C ALA A 124 -7.09 9.94 -2.85
N ALA A 125 -6.11 9.67 -1.98
CA ALA A 125 -4.71 9.92 -2.27
C ALA A 125 -3.93 8.61 -2.29
N ASN A 126 -3.23 8.31 -3.38
CA ASN A 126 -2.53 7.04 -3.53
C ASN A 126 -1.07 7.23 -3.94
N LEU A 127 -0.21 6.42 -3.34
CA LEU A 127 1.23 6.43 -3.50
C LEU A 127 1.68 5.16 -4.23
N CYS A 128 2.48 5.31 -5.27
CA CYS A 128 3.13 4.28 -6.08
C CYS A 128 2.17 3.43 -6.94
N VAL A 129 1.09 2.88 -6.38
CA VAL A 129 0.23 1.91 -7.06
C VAL A 129 -0.96 2.63 -7.72
N PRO A 130 -1.02 2.70 -9.07
CA PRO A 130 -2.05 3.42 -9.79
C PRO A 130 -3.37 2.66 -9.84
N TYR A 131 -4.45 3.34 -10.19
CA TYR A 131 -5.77 2.73 -10.32
C TYR A 131 -5.84 1.70 -11.45
N MET A 132 -6.40 0.54 -11.14
CA MET A 132 -6.71 -0.53 -12.07
C MET A 132 -8.19 -0.90 -11.97
N PRO A 133 -9.06 -0.48 -12.91
CA PRO A 133 -10.51 -0.70 -12.83
C PRO A 133 -10.92 -2.18 -12.81
N ASN A 134 -10.06 -3.07 -13.33
CA ASN A 134 -10.28 -4.53 -13.32
C ASN A 134 -9.51 -5.25 -12.19
N GLY A 135 -8.95 -4.50 -11.23
CA GLY A 135 -8.15 -5.05 -10.13
C GLY A 135 -6.71 -5.37 -10.50
N PHE A 136 -5.96 -5.82 -9.51
CA PHE A 136 -4.51 -6.00 -9.54
C PHE A 136 -4.07 -7.46 -9.79
N ALA A 137 -4.91 -8.26 -10.46
CA ALA A 137 -4.52 -9.60 -10.87
C ALA A 137 -3.30 -9.55 -11.81
N PRO A 138 -2.36 -10.51 -11.72
CA PRO A 138 -1.15 -10.52 -12.52
C PRO A 138 -1.40 -10.30 -14.01
N ASP A 139 -2.43 -10.91 -14.61
CA ASP A 139 -2.74 -10.76 -16.04
C ASP A 139 -3.08 -9.31 -16.42
N ASN A 140 -3.81 -8.58 -15.56
CA ASN A 140 -4.14 -7.18 -15.80
C ASN A 140 -2.88 -6.29 -15.78
N LEU A 141 -1.91 -6.62 -14.95
CA LEU A 141 -0.65 -5.89 -14.78
C LEU A 141 0.35 -6.26 -15.88
N ILE A 142 0.49 -7.55 -16.20
CA ILE A 142 1.40 -8.06 -17.23
C ILE A 142 1.06 -7.48 -18.61
N ALA A 143 -0.22 -7.27 -18.90
CA ALA A 143 -0.66 -6.63 -20.15
C ALA A 143 -0.13 -5.18 -20.32
N ARG A 144 0.40 -4.56 -19.27
CA ARG A 144 0.89 -3.17 -19.25
C ARG A 144 2.39 -3.04 -19.04
N VAL A 145 3.10 -4.17 -19.07
CA VAL A 145 4.55 -4.22 -18.93
C VAL A 145 5.22 -3.50 -20.11
N ASP A 146 6.18 -2.63 -19.82
CA ASP A 146 7.01 -2.01 -20.84
C ASP A 146 7.98 -3.04 -21.43
N ARG A 147 7.66 -3.53 -22.63
CA ARG A 147 8.42 -4.58 -23.31
C ARG A 147 9.78 -4.10 -23.85
N SER A 148 10.06 -2.80 -23.83
CA SER A 148 11.41 -2.28 -24.11
C SER A 148 12.38 -2.49 -22.95
N ILE A 149 11.87 -2.55 -21.72
CA ILE A 149 12.64 -2.87 -20.50
C ILE A 149 12.59 -4.38 -20.21
N TYR A 150 11.43 -5.00 -20.45
CA TYR A 150 11.15 -6.41 -20.15
C TYR A 150 10.75 -7.18 -21.40
N PRO A 151 11.70 -7.52 -22.31
CA PRO A 151 11.41 -8.36 -23.47
C PRO A 151 10.70 -9.66 -23.06
N ALA A 152 9.66 -10.06 -23.82
CA ALA A 152 8.73 -11.11 -23.39
C ALA A 152 9.38 -12.51 -23.30
N ASP A 153 10.42 -12.77 -24.10
CA ASP A 153 11.21 -14.00 -24.09
C ASP A 153 12.07 -14.13 -22.81
N ALA A 154 12.62 -13.03 -22.31
CA ALA A 154 13.46 -13.02 -21.11
C ALA A 154 12.66 -12.75 -19.82
N TYR A 155 11.58 -12.00 -19.92
CA TYR A 155 10.75 -11.55 -18.78
C TYR A 155 9.26 -11.67 -19.10
N PRO A 156 8.70 -12.89 -19.22
CA PRO A 156 7.31 -13.09 -19.66
C PRO A 156 6.28 -12.35 -18.79
N ALA A 157 6.50 -12.32 -17.48
CA ALA A 157 5.64 -11.60 -16.53
C ALA A 157 6.13 -10.16 -16.22
N GLY A 158 7.26 -9.71 -16.80
CA GLY A 158 7.87 -8.43 -16.46
C GLY A 158 8.19 -8.33 -14.97
N GLN A 159 8.07 -7.14 -14.42
CA GLN A 159 8.30 -6.88 -12.98
C GLN A 159 7.30 -7.58 -12.04
N TRP A 160 6.25 -8.21 -12.56
CA TRP A 160 5.21 -8.92 -11.81
C TRP A 160 5.50 -10.43 -11.66
N ASP A 161 6.70 -10.88 -11.99
CA ASP A 161 7.11 -12.29 -11.90
C ASP A 161 7.02 -12.84 -10.47
N TYR A 162 7.24 -11.98 -9.46
CA TYR A 162 7.08 -12.34 -8.04
C TYR A 162 5.63 -12.72 -7.68
N MET A 163 4.62 -12.11 -8.33
CA MET A 163 3.22 -12.47 -8.08
C MET A 163 2.92 -13.89 -8.60
N ARG A 164 3.47 -14.23 -9.79
CA ARG A 164 3.41 -15.60 -10.31
C ARG A 164 4.15 -16.59 -9.42
N PHE A 165 5.27 -16.16 -8.82
CA PHE A 165 5.97 -17.01 -7.85
C PHE A 165 5.13 -17.30 -6.62
N TYR A 166 4.36 -16.34 -6.09
CA TYR A 166 3.41 -16.58 -5.01
C TYR A 166 2.34 -17.59 -5.39
N GLU A 167 1.74 -17.47 -6.57
CA GLU A 167 0.72 -18.41 -7.06
C GLU A 167 1.26 -19.85 -7.13
N GLU A 168 2.52 -20.02 -7.51
CA GLU A 168 3.16 -21.32 -7.71
C GLU A 168 3.82 -21.87 -6.44
N ASN A 169 4.28 -21.00 -5.51
CA ASN A 169 5.19 -21.37 -4.42
C ASN A 169 4.88 -20.60 -3.12
N PHE A 170 3.62 -20.45 -2.75
CA PHE A 170 3.18 -19.64 -1.59
C PHE A 170 3.92 -20.00 -0.30
N ASP A 171 3.93 -21.29 0.06
CA ASP A 171 4.55 -21.74 1.34
C ASP A 171 6.07 -21.53 1.34
N ARG A 172 6.73 -21.66 0.17
CA ARG A 172 8.16 -21.42 0.05
C ARG A 172 8.49 -19.93 0.17
N ALA A 173 7.71 -19.05 -0.45
CA ALA A 173 7.90 -17.60 -0.32
C ALA A 173 7.81 -17.18 1.15
N ARG A 174 6.76 -17.63 1.83
CA ARG A 174 6.54 -17.37 3.25
C ARG A 174 7.67 -17.89 4.14
N ALA A 175 8.06 -19.15 3.96
CA ALA A 175 9.09 -19.77 4.77
C ALA A 175 10.43 -19.03 4.70
N VAL A 176 10.83 -18.55 3.52
CA VAL A 176 12.05 -17.75 3.34
C VAL A 176 11.99 -16.46 4.15
N PHE A 177 10.87 -15.73 4.15
CA PHE A 177 10.72 -14.47 4.88
C PHE A 177 10.70 -14.68 6.39
N GLU A 178 10.04 -15.75 6.84
CA GLU A 178 9.91 -16.12 8.25
C GLU A 178 11.21 -16.66 8.86
N ALA A 179 12.15 -17.15 8.03
CA ALA A 179 13.42 -17.71 8.48
C ALA A 179 14.26 -16.70 9.27
N ASN A 180 14.27 -15.43 8.85
CA ASN A 180 14.96 -14.36 9.56
C ASN A 180 14.25 -13.00 9.37
N PRO A 181 13.26 -12.65 10.22
CA PRO A 181 12.48 -11.42 10.09
C PRO A 181 13.31 -10.14 10.10
N ILE A 182 14.40 -10.08 10.87
CA ILE A 182 15.29 -8.90 10.90
C ILE A 182 15.97 -8.71 9.55
N ASN A 183 16.55 -9.76 9.00
CA ASN A 183 17.21 -9.70 7.69
C ASN A 183 16.20 -9.44 6.57
N PHE A 184 14.99 -10.00 6.67
CA PHE A 184 13.91 -9.72 5.74
C PHE A 184 13.57 -8.23 5.69
N VAL A 185 13.31 -7.61 6.83
CA VAL A 185 13.02 -6.16 6.89
C VAL A 185 14.17 -5.34 6.34
N LYS A 186 15.43 -5.65 6.72
CA LYS A 186 16.60 -4.95 6.17
C LYS A 186 16.73 -5.09 4.65
N ALA A 187 16.41 -6.25 4.10
CA ALA A 187 16.51 -6.51 2.66
C ALA A 187 15.38 -5.87 1.85
N MET A 188 14.18 -5.74 2.42
CA MET A 188 13.00 -5.21 1.73
C MET A 188 12.90 -3.68 1.81
N PHE A 189 13.15 -3.09 2.96
CA PHE A 189 13.04 -1.64 3.13
C PHE A 189 14.32 -0.93 2.66
N ARG A 190 14.37 -0.63 1.36
CA ARG A 190 15.51 0.03 0.70
C ARG A 190 15.04 1.26 -0.05
N LYS A 191 15.81 2.35 0.05
CA LYS A 191 15.54 3.56 -0.74
C LYS A 191 15.72 3.31 -2.23
N GLY A 192 14.99 4.05 -3.03
CA GLY A 192 15.11 4.02 -4.48
C GLY A 192 16.45 4.53 -4.99
N GLN A 193 16.80 4.13 -6.20
CA GLN A 193 18.04 4.56 -6.85
C GLN A 193 17.75 4.97 -8.29
N ALA A 194 18.00 6.25 -8.62
CA ALA A 194 17.77 6.79 -9.95
C ALA A 194 18.43 5.97 -11.06
N LYS A 195 19.60 5.37 -10.80
CA LYS A 195 20.32 4.54 -11.80
C LYS A 195 19.61 3.23 -12.16
N GLN A 196 18.62 2.80 -11.40
CA GLN A 196 17.85 1.57 -11.67
C GLN A 196 16.66 1.83 -12.60
N VAL A 197 16.30 3.09 -12.84
CA VAL A 197 15.19 3.45 -13.74
C VAL A 197 15.53 3.01 -15.17
N GLY A 198 14.56 2.34 -15.81
CA GLY A 198 14.76 1.81 -17.17
C GLY A 198 15.58 0.51 -17.23
N GLN A 199 15.91 -0.09 -16.07
CA GLN A 199 16.53 -1.40 -15.96
C GLN A 199 15.52 -2.43 -15.45
N PRO A 200 15.65 -3.72 -15.82
CA PRO A 200 14.79 -4.75 -15.25
C PRO A 200 14.90 -4.80 -13.72
N ALA A 201 13.75 -4.73 -13.05
CA ALA A 201 13.65 -4.88 -11.60
C ALA A 201 14.06 -6.30 -11.19
N ARG A 202 14.64 -6.42 -9.99
CA ARG A 202 14.97 -7.74 -9.41
C ARG A 202 13.74 -8.64 -9.30
N LEU A 203 12.56 -8.07 -9.07
CA LEU A 203 11.30 -8.80 -8.98
C LEU A 203 10.87 -9.45 -10.32
N ALA A 204 11.49 -9.09 -11.44
CA ALA A 204 11.20 -9.64 -12.76
C ALA A 204 11.80 -11.02 -13.02
N SER A 205 12.59 -11.58 -12.09
CA SER A 205 13.30 -12.84 -12.28
C SER A 205 13.19 -13.82 -11.12
N ILE A 206 12.25 -13.60 -10.21
CA ILE A 206 12.08 -14.41 -8.98
C ILE A 206 11.95 -15.91 -9.30
N ARG A 207 11.11 -16.27 -10.29
CA ARG A 207 10.94 -17.69 -10.69
C ARG A 207 12.21 -18.25 -11.32
N ARG A 208 12.82 -17.50 -12.25
CA ARG A 208 14.06 -17.90 -12.93
C ARG A 208 15.22 -18.09 -11.97
N ASP A 209 15.32 -17.22 -10.96
CA ASP A 209 16.40 -17.22 -9.97
C ASP A 209 16.14 -18.23 -8.84
N GLY A 210 15.10 -19.05 -8.94
CA GLY A 210 14.77 -20.13 -8.00
C GLY A 210 14.05 -19.66 -6.74
N GLY A 211 13.57 -18.42 -6.68
CA GLY A 211 12.82 -17.85 -5.57
C GLY A 211 13.38 -16.50 -5.11
N TRP A 212 12.78 -15.98 -4.05
CA TRP A 212 13.25 -14.77 -3.41
C TRP A 212 14.73 -14.91 -3.00
N PHE A 213 15.45 -13.80 -3.03
CA PHE A 213 16.87 -13.73 -2.66
C PHE A 213 17.79 -14.69 -3.45
N GLY A 214 17.45 -14.96 -4.72
CA GLY A 214 18.24 -15.85 -5.57
C GLY A 214 18.10 -17.33 -5.22
N GLY A 215 16.95 -17.71 -4.63
CA GLY A 215 16.67 -19.08 -4.22
C GLY A 215 17.28 -19.49 -2.88
N ALA A 216 17.85 -18.55 -2.12
CA ALA A 216 18.31 -18.80 -0.76
C ALA A 216 17.14 -19.16 0.18
N ASP A 217 17.42 -19.92 1.23
CA ASP A 217 16.44 -20.36 2.22
C ASP A 217 16.14 -19.30 3.30
N GLU A 218 16.93 -18.22 3.35
CA GLU A 218 16.75 -17.08 4.25
C GLU A 218 17.13 -15.75 3.57
N PRO A 219 16.61 -14.61 4.07
CA PRO A 219 16.99 -13.28 3.58
C PRO A 219 18.46 -12.96 3.89
N PRO A 220 19.18 -12.26 2.98
CA PRO A 220 20.56 -11.90 3.19
C PRO A 220 20.74 -10.92 4.36
N ASP A 221 21.81 -11.09 5.11
CA ASP A 221 22.22 -10.10 6.11
C ASP A 221 22.86 -8.90 5.41
N VAL A 222 22.08 -7.82 5.28
CA VAL A 222 22.52 -6.55 4.72
C VAL A 222 22.41 -5.45 5.77
N PRO A 223 23.21 -4.37 5.68
CA PRO A 223 23.06 -3.22 6.58
C PRO A 223 21.64 -2.64 6.48
N ARG A 224 21.07 -2.20 7.61
CA ARG A 224 19.83 -1.43 7.64
C ARG A 224 19.98 -0.15 6.80
N ASP A 225 18.94 0.22 6.07
CA ASP A 225 18.89 1.51 5.39
C ASP A 225 18.44 2.58 6.39
N GLU A 226 19.41 3.37 6.87
CA GLU A 226 19.21 4.36 7.93
C GLU A 226 18.39 5.57 7.49
N ASP A 227 18.28 5.79 6.18
CA ASP A 227 17.43 6.84 5.60
C ASP A 227 15.95 6.46 5.65
N LEU A 228 15.62 5.17 5.81
CA LEU A 228 14.24 4.65 5.86
C LEU A 228 13.80 4.25 7.26
N LEU A 229 14.65 3.53 7.97
CA LEU A 229 14.30 2.90 9.24
C LEU A 229 15.27 3.28 10.34
N THR A 230 14.75 3.67 11.50
CA THR A 230 15.51 3.65 12.74
C THR A 230 15.69 2.21 13.24
N GLU A 231 16.52 2.00 14.26
CA GLU A 231 16.63 0.68 14.90
C GLU A 231 15.29 0.26 15.55
N ASP A 232 14.58 1.18 16.17
CA ASP A 232 13.27 0.93 16.77
C ASP A 232 12.23 0.51 15.70
N ASP A 233 12.23 1.18 14.54
CA ASP A 233 11.37 0.78 13.43
C ASP A 233 11.69 -0.65 12.95
N LEU A 234 12.97 -0.97 12.75
CA LEU A 234 13.41 -2.31 12.36
C LEU A 234 12.89 -3.37 13.34
N GLN A 235 13.07 -3.12 14.65
CA GLN A 235 12.64 -4.05 15.69
C GLN A 235 11.10 -4.21 15.72
N ARG A 236 10.33 -3.14 15.50
CA ARG A 236 8.86 -3.19 15.46
C ARG A 236 8.38 -4.03 14.29
N TYR A 237 8.90 -3.83 13.08
CA TYR A 237 8.54 -4.65 11.92
C TYR A 237 8.94 -6.12 12.12
N ALA A 238 10.18 -6.36 12.50
CA ALA A 238 10.70 -7.72 12.67
C ALA A 238 9.97 -8.49 13.79
N SER A 239 9.69 -7.84 14.93
CA SER A 239 8.95 -8.45 16.03
C SER A 239 7.51 -8.80 15.64
N SER A 240 6.85 -7.94 14.86
CA SER A 240 5.50 -8.21 14.35
C SER A 240 5.49 -9.44 13.43
N LEU A 241 6.45 -9.51 12.51
CA LEU A 241 6.60 -10.65 11.59
C LEU A 241 6.96 -11.94 12.34
N ALA A 242 7.84 -11.87 13.33
CA ALA A 242 8.18 -13.01 14.16
C ALA A 242 6.99 -13.56 14.96
N ALA A 243 6.08 -12.67 15.38
CA ALA A 243 4.90 -13.06 16.16
C ALA A 243 3.76 -13.62 15.30
N ASN A 244 3.55 -13.09 14.09
CA ASN A 244 2.36 -13.37 13.26
C ASN A 244 2.68 -14.20 12.01
N GLY A 245 3.95 -14.28 11.60
CA GLY A 245 4.37 -14.86 10.32
C GLY A 245 3.97 -14.01 9.12
N MET A 246 4.14 -14.60 7.95
CA MET A 246 3.87 -13.98 6.65
C MET A 246 2.59 -14.49 5.97
N PHE A 247 1.85 -15.42 6.60
CA PHE A 247 0.64 -15.98 5.99
C PHE A 247 -0.36 -14.87 5.63
N GLY A 248 -0.71 -14.02 6.60
CA GLY A 248 -1.66 -12.93 6.38
C GLY A 248 -1.21 -11.95 5.29
N PRO A 249 -0.01 -11.35 5.39
CA PRO A 249 0.54 -10.46 4.38
C PRO A 249 0.59 -11.07 2.97
N ASP A 250 1.09 -12.30 2.83
CA ASP A 250 1.27 -12.94 1.53
C ASP A 250 -0.05 -13.44 0.92
N ALA A 251 -1.06 -13.76 1.75
CA ALA A 251 -2.39 -14.19 1.30
C ALA A 251 -3.13 -13.13 0.47
N TRP A 252 -2.75 -11.85 0.58
CA TRP A 252 -3.31 -10.78 -0.26
C TRP A 252 -3.00 -11.00 -1.76
N TYR A 253 -1.89 -11.65 -2.08
CA TYR A 253 -1.50 -11.97 -3.46
C TYR A 253 -2.25 -13.19 -4.04
N MET A 254 -2.96 -13.97 -3.20
CA MET A 254 -3.54 -15.26 -3.60
C MET A 254 -5.00 -15.19 -4.07
N ASN A 255 -5.58 -14.00 -4.19
CA ASN A 255 -7.01 -13.80 -4.43
C ASN A 255 -7.32 -13.15 -5.79
N ALA A 256 -6.51 -13.41 -6.81
CA ALA A 256 -6.57 -12.74 -8.12
C ALA A 256 -7.97 -12.82 -8.76
N ASP A 257 -8.58 -14.01 -8.81
CA ASP A 257 -9.91 -14.21 -9.43
C ASP A 257 -11.01 -13.50 -8.64
N ALA A 258 -11.05 -13.66 -7.32
CA ALA A 258 -12.03 -13.02 -6.45
C ALA A 258 -11.92 -11.49 -6.53
N ASN A 259 -10.71 -10.96 -6.49
CA ASN A 259 -10.44 -9.53 -6.59
C ASN A 259 -10.80 -8.96 -7.97
N THR A 260 -10.56 -9.72 -9.04
CA THR A 260 -10.98 -9.34 -10.41
C THR A 260 -12.50 -9.34 -10.54
N ALA A 261 -13.18 -10.36 -10.01
CA ALA A 261 -14.64 -10.42 -10.02
C ALA A 261 -15.26 -9.26 -9.23
N TYR A 262 -14.70 -8.97 -8.06
CA TYR A 262 -15.10 -7.83 -7.23
C TYR A 262 -14.91 -6.52 -7.99
N ALA A 263 -13.72 -6.24 -8.53
CA ALA A 263 -13.44 -5.01 -9.26
C ALA A 263 -14.38 -4.81 -10.47
N ARG A 264 -14.67 -5.87 -11.23
CA ARG A 264 -15.58 -5.82 -12.39
C ARG A 264 -17.05 -5.58 -12.01
N ALA A 265 -17.44 -5.90 -10.79
CA ALA A 265 -18.79 -5.63 -10.28
C ALA A 265 -19.00 -4.17 -9.83
N ALA A 266 -17.99 -3.31 -9.97
CA ALA A 266 -18.06 -1.92 -9.56
C ALA A 266 -19.14 -1.14 -10.31
N PRO A 267 -19.88 -0.25 -9.64
CA PRO A 267 -20.82 0.64 -10.29
C PRO A 267 -20.09 1.60 -11.25
N ASN A 268 -20.84 2.15 -12.21
CA ASN A 268 -20.35 3.15 -13.19
C ASN A 268 -19.12 2.72 -14.00
N GLY A 269 -18.90 1.41 -14.18
CA GLY A 269 -17.74 0.88 -14.90
C GLY A 269 -16.40 1.26 -14.26
N GLY A 270 -16.41 1.47 -12.94
CA GLY A 270 -15.20 1.85 -12.19
C GLY A 270 -14.75 3.31 -12.40
N ARG A 271 -15.62 4.21 -12.86
CA ARG A 271 -15.28 5.63 -12.97
C ARG A 271 -15.34 6.30 -11.60
N LEU A 272 -14.28 7.08 -11.30
CA LEU A 272 -14.10 7.78 -10.02
C LEU A 272 -14.36 9.28 -10.23
N ALA A 273 -15.33 9.82 -9.48
CA ALA A 273 -15.74 11.22 -9.59
C ALA A 273 -15.18 12.13 -8.50
N MET A 274 -14.73 11.56 -7.35
CA MET A 274 -14.15 12.31 -6.26
C MET A 274 -12.75 12.85 -6.62
N PRO A 275 -12.25 13.89 -5.92
CA PRO A 275 -10.87 14.34 -6.07
C PRO A 275 -9.87 13.21 -5.78
N VAL A 276 -8.92 13.02 -6.69
CA VAL A 276 -7.86 12.02 -6.59
C VAL A 276 -6.49 12.71 -6.63
N LEU A 277 -5.61 12.32 -5.70
CA LEU A 277 -4.17 12.58 -5.79
C LEU A 277 -3.44 11.28 -6.08
N PHE A 278 -2.52 11.29 -7.03
CA PHE A 278 -1.58 10.21 -7.25
C PHE A 278 -0.14 10.70 -7.21
N LEU A 279 0.67 10.08 -6.37
CA LEU A 279 2.09 10.39 -6.25
C LEU A 279 2.93 9.28 -6.87
N HIS A 280 3.59 9.62 -7.98
CA HIS A 280 4.54 8.74 -8.65
C HIS A 280 5.87 8.74 -7.91
N ALA A 281 6.42 7.56 -7.63
CA ALA A 281 7.78 7.38 -7.18
C ALA A 281 8.71 7.25 -8.40
N ALA A 282 9.55 8.26 -8.63
CA ALA A 282 10.36 8.35 -9.85
C ALA A 282 11.39 7.20 -10.01
N TRP A 283 11.72 6.54 -8.90
CA TRP A 283 12.73 5.47 -8.85
C TRP A 283 12.15 4.12 -8.42
N ASP A 284 10.83 3.98 -8.45
CA ASP A 284 10.16 2.69 -8.21
C ASP A 284 10.23 1.84 -9.48
N THR A 285 10.99 0.76 -9.43
CA THR A 285 11.15 -0.15 -10.56
C THR A 285 10.06 -1.22 -10.63
N THR A 286 9.26 -1.38 -9.59
CA THR A 286 8.11 -2.30 -9.56
C THR A 286 6.87 -1.61 -10.08
N CYS A 287 6.53 -0.46 -9.48
CA CYS A 287 5.41 0.37 -9.92
C CYS A 287 5.93 1.54 -10.76
N ASP A 288 6.65 1.25 -11.86
CA ASP A 288 7.13 2.25 -12.81
C ASP A 288 5.93 2.88 -13.55
N THR A 289 5.49 4.03 -13.02
CA THR A 289 4.28 4.74 -13.48
C THR A 289 4.59 6.04 -14.23
N VAL A 290 5.83 6.54 -14.14
CA VAL A 290 6.20 7.82 -14.76
C VAL A 290 6.28 7.67 -16.26
N GLY A 291 5.30 8.24 -16.98
CA GLY A 291 5.24 8.15 -18.45
C GLY A 291 4.93 6.76 -19.00
N ARG A 292 4.50 5.80 -18.17
CA ARG A 292 4.28 4.40 -18.56
C ARG A 292 2.80 4.05 -18.70
N ALA A 293 2.53 2.96 -19.43
CA ALA A 293 1.20 2.42 -19.66
C ALA A 293 0.49 1.97 -18.37
N LEU A 294 1.25 1.68 -17.31
CA LEU A 294 0.71 1.24 -16.03
C LEU A 294 -0.24 2.28 -15.40
N ALA A 295 0.05 3.59 -15.54
CA ALA A 295 -0.81 4.66 -15.01
C ALA A 295 -1.94 5.09 -15.96
N GLN A 296 -2.02 4.56 -17.17
CA GLN A 296 -3.00 4.99 -18.16
C GLN A 296 -4.45 4.75 -17.73
N PRO A 297 -4.84 3.58 -17.14
CA PRO A 297 -6.22 3.38 -16.69
C PRO A 297 -6.68 4.38 -15.64
N MET A 298 -5.79 4.81 -14.76
CA MET A 298 -6.08 5.84 -13.76
C MET A 298 -6.46 7.16 -14.43
N ARG A 299 -5.71 7.59 -15.44
CA ARG A 299 -5.98 8.82 -16.19
C ARG A 299 -7.29 8.76 -16.99
N GLU A 300 -7.68 7.57 -17.42
CA GLU A 300 -8.92 7.34 -18.17
C GLU A 300 -10.17 7.32 -17.29
N HIS A 301 -10.04 6.92 -16.01
CA HIS A 301 -11.18 6.64 -15.13
C HIS A 301 -11.36 7.67 -14.01
N CYS A 302 -10.33 8.44 -13.63
CA CYS A 302 -10.43 9.47 -12.60
C CYS A 302 -10.81 10.82 -13.22
N ALA A 303 -11.99 11.34 -12.88
CA ALA A 303 -12.50 12.59 -13.45
C ALA A 303 -11.77 13.84 -12.91
N ASP A 304 -11.32 13.82 -11.66
CA ASP A 304 -10.59 14.91 -11.01
C ASP A 304 -9.25 14.39 -10.47
N LEU A 305 -8.30 14.17 -11.37
CA LEU A 305 -6.98 13.62 -11.06
C LEU A 305 -5.93 14.72 -10.93
N THR A 306 -5.21 14.71 -9.81
CA THR A 306 -3.98 15.47 -9.60
C THR A 306 -2.81 14.49 -9.53
N GLU A 307 -1.77 14.71 -10.33
CA GLU A 307 -0.57 13.87 -10.32
C GLU A 307 0.64 14.66 -9.82
N GLY A 308 1.52 14.01 -9.07
CA GLY A 308 2.81 14.53 -8.63
C GLY A 308 3.90 13.49 -8.79
N VAL A 309 5.13 13.90 -9.17
CA VAL A 309 6.29 13.01 -9.28
C VAL A 309 7.29 13.38 -8.20
N LEU A 310 7.68 12.41 -7.37
CA LEU A 310 8.65 12.60 -6.30
C LEU A 310 9.92 11.77 -6.57
N PRO A 311 11.12 12.32 -6.27
CA PRO A 311 12.40 11.62 -6.47
C PRO A 311 12.65 10.62 -5.34
N THR A 312 11.89 9.52 -5.35
CA THR A 312 11.88 8.46 -4.34
C THR A 312 11.76 7.09 -4.99
N GLY A 313 12.11 6.05 -4.24
CA GLY A 313 11.73 4.67 -4.51
C GLY A 313 10.33 4.34 -4.02
N HIS A 314 10.08 3.03 -3.86
CA HIS A 314 8.77 2.49 -3.46
C HIS A 314 8.31 3.00 -2.09
N TRP A 315 9.20 3.09 -1.10
CA TRP A 315 8.89 3.48 0.28
C TRP A 315 8.80 4.99 0.48
N MET A 316 8.20 5.71 -0.46
CA MET A 316 8.24 7.17 -0.56
C MET A 316 7.78 7.92 0.70
N ALA A 317 6.78 7.39 1.41
CA ALA A 317 6.25 7.98 2.65
C ALA A 317 7.28 7.98 3.80
N GLN A 318 8.24 7.07 3.75
CA GLN A 318 9.31 6.90 4.72
C GLN A 318 10.64 7.48 4.20
N GLU A 319 10.90 7.38 2.89
CA GLU A 319 12.13 7.83 2.24
C GLU A 319 12.23 9.37 2.17
N ARG A 320 11.12 10.03 1.80
CA ARG A 320 11.05 11.50 1.69
C ARG A 320 9.73 12.01 2.27
N PRO A 321 9.53 11.82 3.59
CA PRO A 321 8.28 12.18 4.25
C PRO A 321 7.91 13.65 4.07
N GLU A 322 8.89 14.55 4.02
CA GLU A 322 8.68 15.98 3.82
C GLU A 322 8.05 16.31 2.46
N LEU A 323 8.44 15.60 1.40
CA LEU A 323 7.89 15.80 0.05
C LEU A 323 6.47 15.23 -0.05
N VAL A 324 6.23 14.05 0.53
CA VAL A 324 4.91 13.43 0.57
C VAL A 324 3.94 14.29 1.39
N ASN A 325 4.36 14.75 2.57
CA ASN A 325 3.55 15.62 3.42
C ASN A 325 3.20 16.94 2.73
N ALA A 326 4.16 17.58 2.06
CA ALA A 326 3.92 18.82 1.33
C ALA A 326 2.95 18.61 0.15
N ALA A 327 3.07 17.52 -0.61
CA ALA A 327 2.19 17.20 -1.71
C ALA A 327 0.75 16.93 -1.23
N LEU A 328 0.58 16.13 -0.18
CA LEU A 328 -0.72 15.85 0.45
C LEU A 328 -1.36 17.13 1.02
N ALA A 329 -0.61 17.92 1.78
CA ALA A 329 -1.12 19.17 2.38
C ALA A 329 -1.56 20.18 1.31
N ARG A 330 -0.75 20.34 0.25
CA ARG A 330 -1.11 21.20 -0.88
C ARG A 330 -2.39 20.73 -1.57
N TRP A 331 -2.52 19.45 -1.85
CA TRP A 331 -3.70 18.89 -2.50
C TRP A 331 -4.95 19.06 -1.63
N LEU A 332 -4.84 18.75 -0.33
CA LEU A 332 -5.93 18.96 0.63
C LEU A 332 -6.37 20.43 0.69
N ALA A 333 -5.42 21.37 0.72
CA ALA A 333 -5.75 22.80 0.73
C ALA A 333 -6.47 23.26 -0.54
N LEU A 334 -6.13 22.69 -1.70
CA LEU A 334 -6.74 23.05 -2.98
C LEU A 334 -8.12 22.41 -3.17
N LYS A 335 -8.30 21.16 -2.74
CA LYS A 335 -9.51 20.38 -3.00
C LYS A 335 -10.53 20.46 -1.86
N PHE A 336 -10.07 20.67 -0.65
CA PHE A 336 -10.88 20.70 0.58
C PHE A 336 -10.58 21.96 1.43
N PRO A 337 -10.80 23.16 0.90
CA PRO A 337 -10.50 24.40 1.64
C PRO A 337 -11.26 24.48 2.98
N SER A 338 -12.43 23.85 3.08
CA SER A 338 -13.22 23.81 4.33
C SER A 338 -12.59 22.94 5.43
N TYR A 339 -11.58 22.14 5.13
CA TYR A 339 -10.83 21.36 6.12
C TYR A 339 -9.85 22.21 6.93
N TRP A 340 -9.56 23.40 6.44
CA TRP A 340 -8.57 24.28 7.05
C TRP A 340 -9.27 25.38 7.89
N PRO A 341 -8.71 25.74 9.05
CA PRO A 341 -9.24 26.86 9.82
C PRO A 341 -9.19 28.15 8.99
N ALA A 342 -10.22 28.96 9.14
CA ALA A 342 -10.34 30.26 8.47
C ALA A 342 -9.28 31.26 8.96
#